data_d2344c950494af95fbdcdd3f6e5abf5d
#
_entry.id   d2344c950494af95fbdcdd3f6e5abf5d
#
_cell.length_a   1.000
_cell.length_b   1.000
_cell.length_c   1.000
_cell.angle_alpha   90.00
_cell.angle_beta   90.00
_cell.angle_gamma   90.00
#
_symmetry.space_group_name_H-M   'P 1'
#
loop_
_entity.id
_entity.type
_entity.pdbx_description
1 polymer ?
#
loop_
_entity_poly.entity_id
_entity_poly.type
_entity_poly.pdbx_seq_one_letter_code
_entity_poly.pdbx_strand_id
1 'polypeptide(L)'
;MNDYLEAWDRRLRTAGFRITPQRQLVLEAVTQLRHATPEEILGEVQVTASGVNLSTVYRTLEVLEQVGLVIHAHIGHGAPTYHVVDDTPHIHLVCSRCRKVESIDGDDFAKYANKLENDNGFVVNISHVALHGLCNKCANEGNVVTDHDH
;
A
#
# COMPACT_ATOMS: atom_id res chain seq x y z
N MET A 1 8.39 10.73 15.77
CA MET A 1 8.22 11.70 14.73
C MET A 1 9.48 11.98 13.98
N ASN A 2 10.45 12.48 14.71
CA ASN A 2 11.70 12.83 14.05
C ASN A 2 12.40 11.65 13.41
N ASP A 3 12.21 10.47 13.99
CA ASP A 3 12.86 9.26 13.46
C ASP A 3 12.40 8.93 12.06
N TYR A 4 11.11 9.10 11.79
CA TYR A 4 10.57 8.83 10.46
C TYR A 4 11.13 9.82 9.44
N LEU A 5 11.15 11.09 9.83
CA LEU A 5 11.63 12.12 8.93
C LEU A 5 13.11 11.91 8.59
N GLU A 6 13.90 11.57 9.59
CA GLU A 6 15.32 11.30 9.35
C GLU A 6 15.52 10.10 8.47
N ALA A 7 14.74 9.04 8.67
CA ALA A 7 14.85 7.84 7.84
C ALA A 7 14.44 8.15 6.40
N TRP A 8 13.40 8.92 6.20
CA TRP A 8 12.96 9.33 4.88
C TRP A 8 14.04 10.15 4.18
N ASP A 9 14.60 11.12 4.88
CA ASP A 9 15.64 11.99 4.33
C ASP A 9 16.86 11.17 3.92
N ARG A 10 17.29 10.26 4.78
CA ARG A 10 18.44 9.43 4.49
C ARG A 10 18.20 8.56 3.27
N ARG A 11 17.03 7.96 3.17
CA ARG A 11 16.69 7.08 2.04
C ARG A 11 16.70 7.88 0.74
N LEU A 12 16.11 9.07 0.77
CA LEU A 12 16.07 9.92 -0.42
C LEU A 12 17.45 10.37 -0.82
N ARG A 13 18.27 10.80 0.14
CA ARG A 13 19.63 11.28 -0.16
C ARG A 13 20.49 10.19 -0.76
N THR A 14 20.36 8.98 -0.25
CA THR A 14 21.14 7.85 -0.76
C THR A 14 20.83 7.61 -2.24
N ALA A 15 19.60 7.87 -2.66
CA ALA A 15 19.20 7.68 -4.06
C ALA A 15 19.39 8.93 -4.91
N GLY A 16 19.96 10.00 -4.35
CA GLY A 16 20.21 11.22 -5.11
C GLY A 16 19.11 12.25 -5.05
N PHE A 17 18.14 12.03 -4.19
CA PHE A 17 17.03 12.97 -4.00
C PHE A 17 17.15 13.61 -2.62
N ARG A 18 16.27 14.54 -2.33
CA ARG A 18 16.21 15.10 -1.01
C ARG A 18 14.76 15.32 -0.62
N ILE A 19 14.52 15.43 0.67
CA ILE A 19 13.18 15.70 1.13
C ILE A 19 12.88 17.16 0.88
N THR A 20 11.71 17.41 0.30
CA THR A 20 11.21 18.76 0.08
C THR A 20 9.90 18.87 0.85
N PRO A 21 9.40 20.10 1.08
CA PRO A 21 8.12 20.23 1.78
C PRO A 21 7.00 19.46 1.12
N GLN A 22 6.95 19.45 -0.21
CA GLN A 22 5.91 18.71 -0.93
C GLN A 22 6.04 17.22 -0.72
N ARG A 23 7.27 16.69 -0.82
CA ARG A 23 7.50 15.26 -0.63
C ARG A 23 7.17 14.84 0.79
N GLN A 24 7.51 15.69 1.75
CA GLN A 24 7.19 15.41 3.14
C GLN A 24 5.69 15.36 3.36
N LEU A 25 4.94 16.31 2.78
CA LEU A 25 3.49 16.32 2.92
C LEU A 25 2.84 15.07 2.33
N VAL A 26 3.34 14.65 1.17
CA VAL A 26 2.80 13.43 0.55
C VAL A 26 3.09 12.21 1.40
N LEU A 27 4.31 12.08 1.93
CA LEU A 27 4.65 10.97 2.81
C LEU A 27 3.78 10.96 4.06
N GLU A 28 3.59 12.12 4.65
CA GLU A 28 2.76 12.23 5.84
C GLU A 28 1.32 11.84 5.55
N ALA A 29 0.82 12.27 4.39
CA ALA A 29 -0.55 11.92 3.99
C ALA A 29 -0.71 10.41 3.79
N VAL A 30 0.24 9.78 3.10
CA VAL A 30 0.18 8.34 2.89
C VAL A 30 0.24 7.60 4.22
N THR A 31 1.12 8.05 5.11
CA THR A 31 1.27 7.43 6.43
C THR A 31 -0.03 7.52 7.22
N GLN A 32 -0.67 8.68 7.18
CA GLN A 32 -1.87 8.92 7.96
C GLN A 32 -3.07 8.17 7.39
N LEU A 33 -3.19 8.14 6.06
CA LEU A 33 -4.32 7.49 5.41
C LEU A 33 -4.14 5.98 5.28
N ARG A 34 -2.93 5.51 5.39
CA ARG A 34 -2.53 4.10 5.31
C ARG A 34 -2.63 3.53 3.91
N HIS A 35 -3.81 3.45 3.35
CA HIS A 35 -4.03 3.00 1.97
C HIS A 35 -4.82 4.10 1.28
N ALA A 36 -4.20 4.75 0.32
CA ALA A 36 -4.82 5.92 -0.26
C ALA A 36 -4.55 5.99 -1.75
N THR A 37 -5.58 6.39 -2.50
CA THR A 37 -5.42 6.73 -3.91
C THR A 37 -4.72 8.07 -4.02
N PRO A 38 -4.14 8.39 -5.19
CA PRO A 38 -3.54 9.71 -5.37
C PRO A 38 -4.50 10.85 -5.11
N GLU A 39 -5.78 10.69 -5.45
CA GLU A 39 -6.77 11.73 -5.20
C GLU A 39 -7.01 11.94 -3.71
N GLU A 40 -7.05 10.86 -2.95
CA GLU A 40 -7.19 10.95 -1.50
C GLU A 40 -5.97 11.62 -0.88
N ILE A 41 -4.79 11.28 -1.38
CA ILE A 41 -3.55 11.90 -0.91
C ILE A 41 -3.58 13.40 -1.22
N LEU A 42 -4.02 13.76 -2.41
CA LEU A 42 -4.12 15.17 -2.78
C LEU A 42 -5.04 15.93 -1.84
N GLY A 43 -6.20 15.34 -1.52
CA GLY A 43 -7.12 15.99 -0.59
C GLY A 43 -6.48 16.28 0.75
N GLU A 44 -5.71 15.33 1.26
CA GLU A 44 -5.04 15.50 2.54
C GLU A 44 -3.93 16.56 2.45
N VAL A 45 -3.15 16.52 1.38
CA VAL A 45 -2.05 17.47 1.20
C VAL A 45 -2.59 18.89 1.03
N GLN A 46 -3.71 19.06 0.35
CA GLN A 46 -4.26 20.39 0.09
C GLN A 46 -4.79 21.08 1.34
N VAL A 47 -5.02 20.33 2.42
CA VAL A 47 -5.36 20.96 3.69
C VAL A 47 -4.24 21.90 4.13
N THR A 48 -3.00 21.53 3.88
CA THR A 48 -1.84 22.33 4.26
C THR A 48 -1.31 23.17 3.09
N ALA A 49 -1.32 22.61 1.89
CA ALA A 49 -0.72 23.23 0.71
C ALA A 49 -1.72 23.22 -0.44
N SER A 50 -2.62 24.20 -0.44
CA SER A 50 -3.75 24.22 -1.38
C SER A 50 -3.32 24.34 -2.84
N GLY A 51 -2.08 24.78 -3.11
CA GLY A 51 -1.60 24.94 -4.47
C GLY A 51 -1.06 23.67 -5.11
N VAL A 52 -0.98 22.58 -4.37
CA VAL A 52 -0.47 21.32 -4.92
C VAL A 52 -1.55 20.72 -5.81
N ASN A 53 -1.12 20.17 -6.96
CA ASN A 53 -2.07 19.54 -7.86
C ASN A 53 -1.78 18.03 -7.99
N LEU A 54 -2.67 17.34 -8.70
CA LEU A 54 -2.60 15.90 -8.80
C LEU A 54 -1.33 15.43 -9.50
N SER A 55 -0.88 16.15 -10.51
CA SER A 55 0.36 15.80 -11.20
C SER A 55 1.54 15.79 -10.25
N THR A 56 1.59 16.75 -9.34
CA THR A 56 2.66 16.80 -8.35
C THR A 56 2.61 15.61 -7.43
N VAL A 57 1.40 15.20 -7.03
CA VAL A 57 1.25 14.02 -6.18
C VAL A 57 1.77 12.78 -6.90
N TYR A 58 1.38 12.57 -8.17
CA TYR A 58 1.85 11.42 -8.93
C TYR A 58 3.37 11.41 -9.06
N ARG A 59 3.95 12.55 -9.40
CA ARG A 59 5.42 12.62 -9.55
C ARG A 59 6.13 12.33 -8.24
N THR A 60 5.59 12.85 -7.15
CA THR A 60 6.18 12.61 -5.85
C THR A 60 6.09 11.13 -5.48
N LEU A 61 4.92 10.52 -5.74
CA LEU A 61 4.76 9.09 -5.45
C LEU A 61 5.73 8.24 -6.27
N GLU A 62 5.99 8.63 -7.52
CA GLU A 62 6.96 7.91 -8.33
C GLU A 62 8.35 7.95 -7.70
N VAL A 63 8.78 9.11 -7.22
CA VAL A 63 10.07 9.24 -6.56
C VAL A 63 10.11 8.42 -5.28
N LEU A 64 9.06 8.50 -4.48
CA LEU A 64 9.01 7.78 -3.21
C LEU A 64 9.00 6.28 -3.41
N GLU A 65 8.34 5.82 -4.46
CA GLU A 65 8.33 4.40 -4.77
C GLU A 65 9.69 3.96 -5.30
N GLN A 66 10.31 4.80 -6.12
CA GLN A 66 11.63 4.49 -6.67
C GLN A 66 12.66 4.30 -5.57
N VAL A 67 12.58 5.08 -4.51
CA VAL A 67 13.52 4.96 -3.39
C VAL A 67 13.07 3.96 -2.33
N GLY A 68 11.91 3.32 -2.54
CA GLY A 68 11.46 2.26 -1.66
C GLY A 68 10.74 2.72 -0.41
N LEU A 69 10.25 3.95 -0.37
CA LEU A 69 9.52 4.46 0.79
C LEU A 69 8.03 4.17 0.73
N VAL A 70 7.47 4.07 -0.48
CA VAL A 70 6.07 3.69 -0.64
C VAL A 70 5.99 2.61 -1.72
N ILE A 71 4.90 1.86 -1.68
CA ILE A 71 4.56 0.93 -2.76
C ILE A 71 3.09 1.10 -3.08
N HIS A 72 2.72 0.69 -4.28
CA HIS A 72 1.33 0.73 -4.68
C HIS A 72 0.79 -0.67 -4.85
N ALA A 73 -0.52 -0.79 -4.69
CA ALA A 73 -1.19 -2.06 -4.87
C ALA A 73 -2.50 -1.80 -5.61
N HIS A 74 -2.85 -2.74 -6.49
CA HIS A 74 -4.13 -2.68 -7.18
C HIS A 74 -5.14 -3.46 -6.36
N ILE A 75 -5.90 -2.73 -5.57
CA ILE A 75 -6.90 -3.33 -4.68
C ILE A 75 -8.26 -3.06 -5.31
N GLY A 76 -8.74 -4.04 -6.07
CA GLY A 76 -10.00 -3.88 -6.78
C GLY A 76 -9.79 -3.30 -8.16
N HIS A 77 -10.81 -2.64 -8.68
CA HIS A 77 -10.82 -2.16 -10.05
C HIS A 77 -10.57 -0.67 -10.19
N GLY A 78 -10.40 0.03 -9.09
CA GLY A 78 -10.16 1.46 -9.15
C GLY A 78 -8.70 1.83 -9.29
N ALA A 79 -8.39 3.05 -8.96
CA ALA A 79 -7.02 3.54 -8.98
C ALA A 79 -6.17 2.74 -7.98
N PRO A 80 -4.87 2.63 -8.25
CA PRO A 80 -4.00 1.97 -7.28
C PRO A 80 -3.97 2.74 -5.97
N THR A 81 -3.78 2.02 -4.88
CA THR A 81 -3.58 2.65 -3.58
C THR A 81 -2.11 2.58 -3.21
N TYR A 82 -1.67 3.57 -2.47
CA TYR A 82 -0.29 3.67 -2.03
C TYR A 82 -0.21 3.53 -0.53
N HIS A 83 0.86 2.92 -0.06
CA HIS A 83 1.10 2.85 1.38
C HIS A 83 2.59 2.87 1.64
N VAL A 84 2.96 3.29 2.86
CA VAL A 84 4.36 3.37 3.26
C VAL A 84 4.89 1.99 3.53
N VAL A 85 6.09 1.73 3.03
CA VAL A 85 6.79 0.48 3.32
C VAL A 85 7.30 0.56 4.76
N ASP A 86 6.96 -0.44 5.56
CA ASP A 86 7.53 -0.50 6.90
C ASP A 86 8.31 -1.80 7.02
N ASP A 87 8.90 -2.01 8.18
CA ASP A 87 9.78 -3.14 8.38
C ASP A 87 9.02 -4.46 8.42
N THR A 88 7.73 -4.40 8.68
CA THR A 88 6.90 -5.60 8.80
C THR A 88 5.99 -5.68 7.57
N PRO A 89 6.23 -6.64 6.68
CA PRO A 89 5.36 -6.78 5.51
C PRO A 89 3.93 -7.16 5.93
N HIS A 90 2.98 -6.70 5.15
CA HIS A 90 1.56 -6.98 5.40
C HIS A 90 0.92 -7.60 4.18
N ILE A 91 0.02 -8.53 4.42
CA ILE A 91 -0.82 -9.11 3.37
C ILE A 91 -2.17 -8.41 3.46
N HIS A 92 -2.66 -7.95 2.33
CA HIS A 92 -3.96 -7.27 2.28
C HIS A 92 -5.05 -8.28 2.00
N LEU A 93 -6.13 -8.17 2.75
CA LEU A 93 -7.32 -8.99 2.53
C LEU A 93 -8.40 -8.07 2.00
N VAL A 94 -8.86 -8.32 0.79
CA VAL A 94 -9.80 -7.45 0.11
C VAL A 94 -11.12 -8.17 -0.06
N CYS A 95 -12.19 -7.59 0.45
CA CYS A 95 -13.53 -8.13 0.22
C CYS A 95 -13.99 -7.70 -1.17
N SER A 96 -14.26 -8.66 -2.03
CA SER A 96 -14.69 -8.37 -3.40
C SER A 96 -16.07 -7.75 -3.45
N ARG A 97 -16.85 -7.87 -2.39
CA ARG A 97 -18.22 -7.39 -2.38
C ARG A 97 -18.35 -5.99 -1.78
N CYS A 98 -17.89 -5.81 -0.55
CA CYS A 98 -18.04 -4.52 0.13
C CYS A 98 -16.79 -3.66 0.04
N ARG A 99 -15.71 -4.18 -0.55
CA ARG A 99 -14.46 -3.48 -0.76
C ARG A 99 -13.68 -3.18 0.52
N LYS A 100 -14.06 -3.80 1.63
CA LYS A 100 -13.32 -3.64 2.87
C LYS A 100 -11.92 -4.20 2.71
N VAL A 101 -10.92 -3.50 3.23
CA VAL A 101 -9.53 -3.95 3.19
C VAL A 101 -9.04 -4.11 4.62
N GLU A 102 -8.49 -5.28 4.90
CA GLU A 102 -7.82 -5.55 6.18
C GLU A 102 -6.40 -5.97 5.88
N SER A 103 -5.54 -5.90 6.87
CA SER A 103 -4.16 -6.33 6.73
C SER A 103 -3.84 -7.37 7.78
N ILE A 104 -3.08 -8.37 7.38
CA ILE A 104 -2.55 -9.35 8.31
C ILE A 104 -1.04 -9.32 8.23
N ASP A 105 -0.39 -9.82 9.28
CA ASP A 105 1.05 -9.86 9.37
C ASP A 105 1.61 -10.76 8.25
N GLY A 106 2.62 -10.26 7.56
CA GLY A 106 3.27 -11.04 6.52
C GLY A 106 3.89 -12.32 7.02
N ASP A 107 4.25 -12.37 8.29
CA ASP A 107 4.81 -13.60 8.88
C ASP A 107 3.81 -14.74 8.84
N ASP A 108 2.52 -14.43 8.92
CA ASP A 108 1.49 -15.47 8.84
C ASP A 108 1.46 -16.12 7.47
N PHE A 109 1.94 -15.42 6.46
CA PHE A 109 1.98 -15.94 5.10
C PHE A 109 3.32 -16.59 4.76
N ALA A 110 4.31 -16.44 5.63
CA ALA A 110 5.68 -16.85 5.31
C ALA A 110 5.77 -18.35 5.01
N LYS A 111 4.99 -19.16 5.68
CA LYS A 111 5.00 -20.60 5.44
C LYS A 111 4.58 -20.94 4.02
N TYR A 112 3.54 -20.26 3.54
CA TYR A 112 3.07 -20.47 2.19
C TYR A 112 4.07 -19.94 1.16
N ALA A 113 4.69 -18.81 1.45
CA ALA A 113 5.70 -18.25 0.57
C ALA A 113 6.89 -19.20 0.44
N ASN A 114 7.33 -19.77 1.56
CA ASN A 114 8.43 -20.75 1.56
C ASN A 114 8.06 -22.01 0.78
N LYS A 115 6.83 -22.45 0.94
CA LYS A 115 6.36 -23.63 0.22
C LYS A 115 6.36 -23.39 -1.28
N LEU A 116 5.92 -22.23 -1.72
CA LEU A 116 5.94 -21.88 -3.14
C LEU A 116 7.36 -21.83 -3.68
N GLU A 117 8.28 -21.31 -2.89
CA GLU A 117 9.67 -21.27 -3.33
C GLU A 117 10.24 -22.67 -3.46
N ASN A 118 9.98 -23.54 -2.48
CA ASN A 118 10.53 -24.89 -2.48
C ASN A 118 9.90 -25.76 -3.56
N ASP A 119 8.57 -25.67 -3.72
CA ASP A 119 7.86 -26.55 -4.63
C ASP A 119 7.85 -26.06 -6.07
N ASN A 120 7.84 -24.76 -6.26
CA ASN A 120 7.65 -24.15 -7.59
C ASN A 120 8.83 -23.29 -8.02
N GLY A 121 9.81 -23.07 -7.16
CA GLY A 121 10.89 -22.18 -7.45
C GLY A 121 10.45 -20.73 -7.58
N PHE A 122 9.34 -20.39 -6.95
CA PHE A 122 8.72 -19.08 -7.09
C PHE A 122 8.93 -18.27 -5.82
N VAL A 123 9.61 -17.13 -5.95
CA VAL A 123 9.88 -16.25 -4.82
C VAL A 123 8.77 -15.22 -4.73
N VAL A 124 8.00 -15.28 -3.63
CA VAL A 124 6.85 -14.39 -3.44
C VAL A 124 7.34 -13.05 -2.90
N ASN A 125 6.85 -11.97 -3.50
CA ASN A 125 7.08 -10.64 -2.95
C ASN A 125 5.96 -10.34 -1.97
N ILE A 126 6.20 -10.58 -0.69
CA ILE A 126 5.17 -10.49 0.34
C ILE A 126 4.59 -9.09 0.43
N SER A 127 5.41 -8.07 0.13
CA SER A 127 4.94 -6.68 0.19
C SER A 127 3.86 -6.37 -0.84
N HIS A 128 3.67 -7.24 -1.84
CA HIS A 128 2.72 -6.99 -2.91
C HIS A 128 1.58 -8.01 -2.96
N VAL A 129 1.36 -8.77 -1.89
CA VAL A 129 0.32 -9.79 -1.90
C VAL A 129 -1.00 -9.18 -1.46
N ALA A 130 -2.04 -9.43 -2.25
CA ALA A 130 -3.41 -9.10 -1.88
C ALA A 130 -4.28 -10.31 -2.16
N LEU A 131 -5.04 -10.73 -1.17
CA LEU A 131 -5.95 -11.86 -1.31
C LEU A 131 -7.36 -11.34 -1.41
N HIS A 132 -8.07 -11.80 -2.42
CA HIS A 132 -9.43 -11.38 -2.69
C HIS A 132 -10.39 -12.47 -2.26
N GLY A 133 -11.46 -12.08 -1.61
CA GLY A 133 -12.47 -13.02 -1.14
C GLY A 133 -13.63 -12.27 -0.54
N LEU A 134 -14.26 -12.85 0.45
CA LEU A 134 -15.40 -12.23 1.13
C LEU A 134 -15.07 -12.07 2.61
N CYS A 135 -15.36 -10.90 3.15
CA CYS A 135 -15.24 -10.71 4.58
C CYS A 135 -16.33 -11.51 5.30
N ASN A 136 -16.17 -11.65 6.59
CA ASN A 136 -17.09 -12.47 7.39
C ASN A 136 -18.53 -12.04 7.21
N LYS A 137 -18.77 -10.73 7.21
CA LYS A 137 -20.12 -10.22 7.06
C LYS A 137 -20.70 -10.56 5.69
N CYS A 138 -19.93 -10.35 4.62
CA CYS A 138 -20.42 -10.60 3.27
C CYS A 138 -20.57 -12.09 3.00
N ALA A 139 -19.69 -12.91 3.56
CA ALA A 139 -19.80 -14.35 3.39
C ALA A 139 -21.07 -14.88 4.05
N ASN A 140 -21.38 -14.37 5.22
CA ASN A 140 -22.58 -14.80 5.93
C ASN A 140 -23.85 -14.31 5.29
N GLU A 141 -23.84 -13.08 4.80
CA GLU A 141 -25.02 -12.51 4.15
C GLU A 141 -25.31 -13.14 2.82
N GLY A 142 -24.24 -13.37 2.07
CA GLY A 142 -24.37 -13.79 0.73
C GLY A 142 -24.75 -15.22 0.58
N ASN A 143 -24.39 -15.96 1.43
CA ASN A 143 -24.53 -17.29 1.33
C ASN A 143 -24.38 -17.81 0.02
N VAL A 144 -24.08 -17.67 -0.57
CA VAL A 144 -23.90 -18.00 -1.67
C VAL A 144 -23.12 -18.53 -2.38
N VAL A 145 -22.88 -18.77 -2.66
CA VAL A 145 -22.30 -19.14 -3.32
C VAL A 145 -21.52 -19.74 -3.71
N THR A 146 -21.32 -20.05 -3.97
CA THR A 146 -20.75 -20.44 -4.40
C THR A 146 -20.02 -21.03 -5.06
N ASP A 147 -19.81 -21.11 -5.41
CA ASP A 147 -19.26 -21.53 -6.01
C ASP A 147 -18.33 -21.81 -6.52
N HIS A 148 -18.05 -21.79 -6.66
CA HIS A 148 -17.23 -21.99 -7.05
C HIS A 148 -16.37 -22.35 -7.51
N ASP A 149 -16.22 -22.31 -7.63
CA ASP A 149 -15.46 -22.56 -7.99
C ASP A 149 -14.57 -22.76 -8.44
N HIS A 150 -14.30 -22.68 -8.62
CA HIS A 150 -13.39 -22.75 -8.89
C HIS A 150 -12.91 -22.89 -9.18
#